data_28ed884a64d3d58960781118ddc45dee
#
_entry.id   28ed884a64d3d58960781118ddc45dee
#
_cell.length_a   1.000
_cell.length_b   1.000
_cell.length_c   1.000
_cell.angle_alpha   90.00
_cell.angle_beta   90.00
_cell.angle_gamma   90.00
#
_symmetry.space_group_name_H-M   'P 1'
#
loop_
_entity.id
_entity.type
_entity.pdbx_description
1 polymer ?
#
loop_
_entity_poly.entity_id
_entity_poly.type
_entity_poly.pdbx_seq_one_letter_code
_entity_poly.pdbx_strand_id
1 'polypeptide(L)'
;MKKRSWVIALCIALLTVLLPAGQVEAQQVEEEEKKKSGKRAIDVARESGYQLDDRYQPAGSIITEIHTGQILWEENKDVSWAPASMTKLMTILLAYDAMEEGKFEKDMQVAVNEKYVDIAGRYALSNNVMQMGATYTVGELIDLIIVPSSAAATYMLADLVEPDPDKFVALMNQKAKEIGMTHTTYYNCVGVTNDLLYPYAPKNLPADADNVTSPQDYALLCSYFVKTYPDILTHTSSPEIVVKEGTPYEEHFKSYQISLEGAKYGLKGTDGLKTGSSGRAGFNYSSTAKRQDTRLVEIVMGVSDWTDQTGEELRHLVGNAIMEQAFEKYEYRKVLPKGTHQIGKEKIVTKKDLWDCVPKEEKIKFKMEDGKVFVDLERQYLPGYAAPSVTYQQKQIVSEAKSGLGAIGKGILAVLLAGGAALVGRIAYVDAVRKKRRRRRRRRK
;
A
#
# COMPACT_ATOMS: atom_id res chain seq x y z
N MET A 1 47.90 41.54 50.81
CA MET A 1 46.79 40.55 50.73
C MET A 1 46.17 40.54 49.35
N LYS A 2 46.84 40.14 48.25
CA LYS A 2 46.30 40.08 46.91
C LYS A 2 46.96 38.98 46.01
N LYS A 3 47.34 37.83 46.56
CA LYS A 3 48.00 36.73 45.79
C LYS A 3 47.41 35.30 46.06
N ARG A 4 46.25 35.21 46.74
CA ARG A 4 45.63 33.88 47.01
C ARG A 4 44.34 33.57 46.27
N SER A 5 43.81 34.53 45.50
CA SER A 5 42.50 34.32 44.78
C SER A 5 42.62 33.73 43.36
N TRP A 6 43.82 33.65 42.80
CA TRP A 6 43.99 33.16 41.39
C TRP A 6 44.32 31.66 41.29
N VAL A 7 44.70 31.01 42.37
CA VAL A 7 45.00 29.57 42.35
C VAL A 7 43.74 28.73 42.51
N ILE A 8 42.69 29.25 43.16
CA ILE A 8 41.43 28.53 43.33
C ILE A 8 40.55 28.60 42.06
N ALA A 9 40.67 29.69 41.26
CA ALA A 9 39.91 29.77 39.97
C ALA A 9 40.51 28.89 38.87
N LEU A 10 41.79 28.49 38.95
CA LEU A 10 42.45 27.61 37.98
C LEU A 10 42.17 26.12 38.24
N CYS A 11 41.90 25.76 39.51
CA CYS A 11 41.57 24.35 39.85
C CYS A 11 40.12 23.95 39.58
N ILE A 12 39.20 24.91 39.50
CA ILE A 12 37.76 24.65 39.15
C ILE A 12 37.57 24.54 37.64
N ALA A 13 38.44 25.16 36.81
CA ALA A 13 38.38 25.07 35.36
C ALA A 13 39.04 23.78 34.78
N LEU A 14 39.73 22.98 35.59
CA LEU A 14 40.40 21.74 35.18
C LEU A 14 39.70 20.44 35.61
N LEU A 15 38.51 20.56 36.28
CA LEU A 15 37.70 19.43 36.73
C LEU A 15 36.48 19.13 35.84
N THR A 16 36.33 19.82 34.71
CA THR A 16 35.19 19.62 33.79
C THR A 16 35.54 18.94 32.46
N VAL A 17 36.74 18.37 32.30
CA VAL A 17 37.08 17.63 31.05
C VAL A 17 37.91 16.39 31.40
N LEU A 18 37.29 15.37 31.90
CA LEU A 18 37.76 13.97 31.81
C LEU A 18 36.56 13.05 31.88
N LEU A 19 35.63 13.19 30.88
CA LEU A 19 34.87 12.06 30.44
C LEU A 19 35.84 11.21 29.60
N PRO A 20 36.00 9.88 29.84
CA PRO A 20 36.86 9.06 29.04
C PRO A 20 36.37 9.10 27.58
N ALA A 21 37.29 9.34 26.64
CA ALA A 21 37.02 9.45 25.20
C ALA A 21 36.13 8.30 24.68
N GLY A 22 36.22 7.12 25.26
CA GLY A 22 35.39 5.97 24.95
C GLY A 22 33.90 6.09 25.33
N GLN A 23 33.53 6.96 26.31
CA GLN A 23 32.10 7.20 26.61
C GLN A 23 31.47 8.22 25.65
N VAL A 24 32.24 9.16 25.14
CA VAL A 24 31.76 10.12 24.12
C VAL A 24 31.63 9.43 22.76
N GLU A 25 32.58 8.54 22.42
CA GLU A 25 32.48 7.71 21.21
C GLU A 25 31.31 6.73 21.29
N ALA A 26 31.10 6.05 22.42
CA ALA A 26 29.95 5.16 22.62
C ALA A 26 28.62 5.92 22.57
N GLN A 27 28.52 7.12 23.15
CA GLN A 27 27.32 7.95 23.04
C GLN A 27 27.10 8.50 21.62
N GLN A 28 28.15 8.85 20.89
CA GLN A 28 28.05 9.28 19.49
C GLN A 28 27.65 8.14 18.57
N VAL A 29 28.19 6.93 18.80
CA VAL A 29 27.79 5.72 18.06
C VAL A 29 26.33 5.36 18.39
N GLU A 30 25.90 5.42 19.65
CA GLU A 30 24.50 5.23 20.05
C GLU A 30 23.56 6.31 19.50
N GLU A 31 23.99 7.57 19.42
CA GLU A 31 23.21 8.64 18.77
C GLU A 31 23.21 8.53 17.24
N GLU A 32 24.29 8.07 16.62
CA GLU A 32 24.30 7.79 15.18
C GLU A 32 23.52 6.51 14.82
N GLU A 33 23.54 5.48 15.66
CA GLU A 33 22.67 4.32 15.53
C GLU A 33 21.19 4.69 15.78
N LYS A 34 20.88 5.51 16.77
CA LYS A 34 19.54 6.08 16.99
C LYS A 34 19.08 7.02 15.88
N LYS A 35 19.98 7.70 15.18
CA LYS A 35 19.65 8.49 13.98
C LYS A 35 19.46 7.62 12.72
N LYS A 36 20.09 6.44 12.68
CA LYS A 36 19.92 5.45 11.61
C LYS A 36 18.73 4.52 11.86
N SER A 37 18.41 4.19 13.11
CA SER A 37 17.18 3.48 13.46
C SER A 37 16.05 4.51 13.57
N GLY A 38 15.07 4.46 12.66
CA GLY A 38 13.84 5.20 12.81
C GLY A 38 13.21 4.95 14.20
N LYS A 39 12.24 5.74 14.58
CA LYS A 39 11.51 5.58 15.83
C LYS A 39 10.93 4.16 15.92
N ARG A 40 11.07 3.47 17.05
CA ARG A 40 10.53 2.12 17.24
C ARG A 40 9.01 2.17 17.44
N ALA A 41 8.29 1.14 16.98
CA ALA A 41 6.84 1.04 17.13
C ALA A 41 6.41 1.10 18.62
N ILE A 42 7.17 0.45 19.52
CA ILE A 42 6.90 0.48 20.96
C ILE A 42 7.03 1.89 21.55
N ASP A 43 7.94 2.71 21.05
CA ASP A 43 8.13 4.08 21.52
C ASP A 43 6.97 4.98 21.07
N VAL A 44 6.42 4.76 19.85
CA VAL A 44 5.19 5.42 19.39
C VAL A 44 4.02 5.05 20.29
N ALA A 45 3.89 3.77 20.63
CA ALA A 45 2.82 3.32 21.51
C ALA A 45 2.91 3.94 22.92
N ARG A 46 4.11 4.07 23.47
CA ARG A 46 4.35 4.73 24.76
C ARG A 46 4.00 6.22 24.71
N GLU A 47 4.38 6.92 23.64
CA GLU A 47 4.02 8.32 23.43
C GLU A 47 2.51 8.52 23.27
N SER A 48 1.81 7.54 22.73
CA SER A 48 0.35 7.50 22.67
C SER A 48 -0.32 7.17 24.01
N GLY A 49 0.48 7.03 25.08
CA GLY A 49 0.00 6.82 26.45
C GLY A 49 -0.09 5.36 26.90
N TYR A 50 0.27 4.38 26.07
CA TYR A 50 0.25 2.98 26.46
C TYR A 50 1.49 2.62 27.29
N GLN A 51 1.27 1.92 28.40
CA GLN A 51 2.34 1.45 29.30
C GLN A 51 2.78 0.05 28.82
N LEU A 52 3.74 -0.03 27.90
CA LEU A 52 4.20 -1.27 27.29
C LEU A 52 5.68 -1.51 27.60
N ASP A 53 6.03 -2.77 27.90
CA ASP A 53 7.41 -3.24 28.08
C ASP A 53 8.09 -3.43 26.70
N ASP A 54 9.43 -3.38 26.66
CA ASP A 54 10.21 -3.58 25.42
C ASP A 54 10.01 -4.96 24.78
N ARG A 55 9.60 -5.97 25.56
CA ARG A 55 9.28 -7.30 25.01
C ARG A 55 8.14 -7.32 24.00
N TYR A 56 7.30 -6.25 23.96
CA TYR A 56 6.21 -6.10 22.98
C TYR A 56 6.62 -5.33 21.74
N GLN A 57 7.90 -5.02 21.60
CA GLN A 57 8.44 -4.47 20.37
C GLN A 57 8.28 -5.50 19.23
N PRO A 58 7.63 -5.14 18.10
CA PRO A 58 7.52 -6.03 16.95
C PRO A 58 8.89 -6.39 16.36
N ALA A 59 9.02 -7.60 15.83
CA ALA A 59 10.17 -7.97 15.00
C ALA A 59 10.22 -7.16 13.70
N GLY A 60 9.03 -6.82 13.16
CA GLY A 60 8.90 -5.91 12.01
C GLY A 60 7.50 -5.37 11.86
N SER A 61 7.39 -4.17 11.30
CA SER A 61 6.11 -3.52 11.03
C SER A 61 6.16 -2.60 9.81
N ILE A 62 5.02 -2.38 9.17
CA ILE A 62 4.88 -1.46 8.05
C ILE A 62 3.45 -0.89 7.99
N ILE A 63 3.33 0.37 7.58
CA ILE A 63 2.06 0.98 7.18
C ILE A 63 2.20 1.54 5.78
N THR A 64 1.24 1.25 4.92
CA THR A 64 1.18 1.76 3.54
C THR A 64 -0.17 2.37 3.22
N GLU A 65 -0.17 3.35 2.33
CA GLU A 65 -1.41 3.86 1.74
C GLU A 65 -1.76 3.01 0.52
N ILE A 66 -3.01 2.50 0.48
CA ILE A 66 -3.39 1.43 -0.44
C ILE A 66 -3.38 1.85 -1.92
N HIS A 67 -3.76 3.10 -2.26
CA HIS A 67 -3.88 3.55 -3.64
C HIS A 67 -2.53 3.83 -4.28
N THR A 68 -1.63 4.46 -3.52
CA THR A 68 -0.31 4.87 -3.98
C THR A 68 0.77 3.83 -3.74
N GLY A 69 0.57 2.91 -2.79
CA GLY A 69 1.60 2.01 -2.29
C GLY A 69 2.70 2.73 -1.49
N GLN A 70 2.49 4.01 -1.13
CA GLN A 70 3.46 4.77 -0.36
C GLN A 70 3.64 4.17 1.03
N ILE A 71 4.87 4.00 1.46
CA ILE A 71 5.23 3.57 2.81
C ILE A 71 5.19 4.80 3.72
N LEU A 72 4.35 4.76 4.75
CA LEU A 72 4.15 5.84 5.73
C LEU A 72 4.85 5.57 7.05
N TRP A 73 5.07 4.30 7.33
CA TRP A 73 5.81 3.79 8.47
C TRP A 73 6.56 2.51 8.06
N GLU A 74 7.79 2.35 8.52
CA GLU A 74 8.52 1.08 8.39
C GLU A 74 9.43 0.86 9.60
N GLU A 75 9.50 -0.39 10.02
CA GLU A 75 10.50 -0.89 10.96
C GLU A 75 10.78 -2.34 10.61
N ASN A 76 12.03 -2.66 10.23
CA ASN A 76 12.43 -3.99 9.78
C ASN A 76 11.45 -4.61 8.75
N LYS A 77 10.97 -3.81 7.79
CA LYS A 77 9.92 -4.22 6.83
C LYS A 77 10.26 -5.46 6.01
N ASP A 78 11.56 -5.77 5.88
CA ASP A 78 12.08 -6.89 5.08
C ASP A 78 12.48 -8.10 5.94
N VAL A 79 12.24 -8.05 7.27
CA VAL A 79 12.56 -9.18 8.15
C VAL A 79 11.81 -10.43 7.73
N SER A 80 12.55 -11.55 7.64
CA SER A 80 11.97 -12.87 7.35
C SER A 80 11.27 -13.40 8.60
N TRP A 81 9.96 -13.63 8.53
CA TRP A 81 9.14 -14.00 9.69
C TRP A 81 8.07 -15.02 9.35
N ALA A 82 7.70 -15.88 10.30
CA ALA A 82 6.59 -16.82 10.14
C ALA A 82 5.25 -16.07 10.21
N PRO A 83 4.37 -16.16 9.19
CA PRO A 83 3.07 -15.48 9.20
C PRO A 83 2.04 -16.13 10.13
N ALA A 84 2.25 -17.37 10.54
CA ALA A 84 1.26 -18.18 11.22
C ALA A 84 -0.09 -18.18 10.47
N SER A 85 -1.22 -18.11 11.17
CA SER A 85 -2.57 -18.09 10.55
C SER A 85 -2.85 -16.91 9.63
N MET A 86 -1.97 -15.90 9.53
CA MET A 86 -2.09 -14.89 8.48
C MET A 86 -1.95 -15.53 7.07
N THR A 87 -1.25 -16.66 6.95
CA THR A 87 -1.20 -17.49 5.73
C THR A 87 -2.57 -17.69 5.06
N LYS A 88 -3.61 -17.87 5.86
CA LYS A 88 -4.97 -18.18 5.40
C LYS A 88 -5.57 -17.08 4.50
N LEU A 89 -5.04 -15.86 4.57
CA LEU A 89 -5.48 -14.80 3.67
C LEU A 89 -5.09 -15.09 2.21
N MET A 90 -3.93 -15.72 1.95
CA MET A 90 -3.55 -16.20 0.62
C MET A 90 -4.47 -17.34 0.16
N THR A 91 -4.86 -18.25 1.07
CA THR A 91 -5.82 -19.32 0.73
C THR A 91 -7.17 -18.76 0.32
N ILE A 92 -7.68 -17.76 1.04
CA ILE A 92 -8.93 -17.07 0.68
C ILE A 92 -8.77 -16.33 -0.65
N LEU A 93 -7.66 -15.66 -0.89
CA LEU A 93 -7.40 -14.96 -2.17
C LEU A 93 -7.47 -15.92 -3.36
N LEU A 94 -6.86 -17.11 -3.25
CA LEU A 94 -6.94 -18.13 -4.31
C LEU A 94 -8.38 -18.65 -4.52
N ALA A 95 -9.18 -18.69 -3.46
CA ALA A 95 -10.59 -19.05 -3.59
C ALA A 95 -11.39 -17.94 -4.29
N TYR A 96 -11.08 -16.66 -4.04
CA TYR A 96 -11.68 -15.55 -4.77
C TYR A 96 -11.30 -15.58 -6.26
N ASP A 97 -10.03 -15.85 -6.58
CA ASP A 97 -9.60 -16.04 -7.96
C ASP A 97 -10.39 -17.19 -8.64
N ALA A 98 -10.56 -18.31 -7.93
CA ALA A 98 -11.33 -19.46 -8.43
C ALA A 98 -12.83 -19.14 -8.62
N MET A 99 -13.43 -18.33 -7.75
CA MET A 99 -14.81 -17.82 -7.93
C MET A 99 -14.91 -16.88 -9.14
N GLU A 100 -13.95 -15.98 -9.34
CA GLU A 100 -13.91 -15.11 -10.53
C GLU A 100 -13.75 -15.91 -11.83
N GLU A 101 -13.02 -17.04 -11.80
CA GLU A 101 -12.92 -18.00 -12.89
C GLU A 101 -14.20 -18.84 -13.09
N GLY A 102 -15.20 -18.71 -12.21
CA GLY A 102 -16.46 -19.44 -12.28
C GLY A 102 -16.39 -20.92 -11.86
N LYS A 103 -15.35 -21.30 -11.08
CA LYS A 103 -15.23 -22.70 -10.60
C LYS A 103 -16.30 -23.06 -9.56
N PHE A 104 -16.66 -22.11 -8.71
CA PHE A 104 -17.73 -22.20 -7.71
C PHE A 104 -18.20 -20.82 -7.28
N GLU A 105 -19.33 -20.75 -6.59
CA GLU A 105 -19.93 -19.51 -6.12
C GLU A 105 -19.91 -19.43 -4.59
N LYS A 106 -20.12 -18.21 -4.04
CA LYS A 106 -20.04 -17.94 -2.59
C LYS A 106 -21.11 -18.68 -1.78
N ASP A 107 -22.27 -18.98 -2.36
CA ASP A 107 -23.39 -19.70 -1.74
C ASP A 107 -23.33 -21.22 -1.93
N MET A 108 -22.33 -21.72 -2.69
CA MET A 108 -22.13 -23.17 -2.88
C MET A 108 -21.95 -23.87 -1.55
N GLN A 109 -22.70 -24.95 -1.34
CA GLN A 109 -22.66 -25.79 -0.13
C GLN A 109 -21.52 -26.80 -0.19
N VAL A 110 -20.69 -26.86 0.83
CA VAL A 110 -19.57 -27.79 0.98
C VAL A 110 -19.84 -28.71 2.17
N ALA A 111 -19.87 -30.01 1.93
CA ALA A 111 -20.15 -30.98 2.98
C ALA A 111 -18.90 -31.29 3.84
N VAL A 112 -19.11 -31.43 5.14
CA VAL A 112 -18.09 -31.90 6.05
C VAL A 112 -17.87 -33.40 5.89
N ASN A 113 -16.62 -33.82 5.73
CA ASN A 113 -16.19 -35.22 5.65
C ASN A 113 -15.21 -35.58 6.80
N GLU A 114 -14.77 -36.84 6.84
CA GLU A 114 -13.88 -37.35 7.90
C GLU A 114 -12.56 -36.56 8.00
N LYS A 115 -11.97 -36.13 6.86
CA LYS A 115 -10.76 -35.30 6.83
C LYS A 115 -10.94 -34.02 7.63
N TYR A 116 -12.03 -33.33 7.43
CA TYR A 116 -12.27 -32.02 8.07
C TYR A 116 -12.62 -32.18 9.55
N VAL A 117 -13.32 -33.26 9.93
CA VAL A 117 -13.56 -33.62 11.34
C VAL A 117 -12.23 -33.92 12.05
N ASP A 118 -11.33 -34.70 11.43
CA ASP A 118 -10.02 -35.00 12.00
C ASP A 118 -9.17 -33.72 12.20
N ILE A 119 -9.14 -32.84 11.19
CA ILE A 119 -8.43 -31.55 11.30
C ILE A 119 -9.05 -30.67 12.41
N ALA A 120 -10.37 -30.60 12.49
CA ALA A 120 -11.09 -29.83 13.50
C ALA A 120 -10.82 -30.33 14.93
N GLY A 121 -10.58 -31.62 15.11
CA GLY A 121 -10.27 -32.24 16.40
C GLY A 121 -8.82 -32.01 16.89
N ARG A 122 -7.96 -31.36 16.12
CA ARG A 122 -6.53 -31.20 16.47
C ARG A 122 -6.32 -30.02 17.41
N TYR A 123 -5.91 -30.32 18.62
CA TYR A 123 -5.69 -29.33 19.68
C TYR A 123 -4.64 -28.25 19.31
N ALA A 124 -3.64 -28.62 18.50
CA ALA A 124 -2.58 -27.68 18.08
C ALA A 124 -3.05 -26.63 17.05
N LEU A 125 -4.27 -26.75 16.53
CA LEU A 125 -4.81 -25.88 15.49
C LEU A 125 -6.02 -25.09 16.00
N SER A 126 -6.15 -23.84 15.57
CA SER A 126 -7.40 -23.09 15.76
C SER A 126 -8.47 -23.68 14.87
N ASN A 127 -9.64 -23.95 15.39
CA ASN A 127 -10.76 -24.55 14.67
C ASN A 127 -12.10 -24.11 15.25
N ASN A 128 -13.17 -24.35 14.48
CA ASN A 128 -14.53 -24.51 14.94
C ASN A 128 -14.89 -26.02 15.02
N VAL A 129 -16.02 -26.34 15.58
CA VAL A 129 -16.50 -27.73 15.62
C VAL A 129 -17.02 -28.15 14.27
N MET A 130 -16.41 -29.19 13.66
CA MET A 130 -16.87 -29.78 12.41
C MET A 130 -17.58 -31.12 12.68
N GLN A 131 -18.83 -31.24 12.25
CA GLN A 131 -19.64 -32.45 12.46
C GLN A 131 -19.99 -33.12 11.15
N MET A 132 -19.89 -34.45 11.07
CA MET A 132 -20.32 -35.21 9.90
C MET A 132 -21.77 -34.90 9.54
N GLY A 133 -22.04 -34.65 8.27
CA GLY A 133 -23.36 -34.30 7.76
C GLY A 133 -23.70 -32.82 7.80
N ALA A 134 -22.91 -31.98 8.48
CA ALA A 134 -23.02 -30.54 8.35
C ALA A 134 -22.52 -30.08 6.97
N THR A 135 -23.09 -28.98 6.50
CA THR A 135 -22.64 -28.29 5.28
C THR A 135 -22.40 -26.80 5.60
N TYR A 136 -21.44 -26.19 4.94
CA TYR A 136 -21.18 -24.77 5.02
C TYR A 136 -21.17 -24.15 3.63
N THR A 137 -21.68 -22.95 3.47
CA THR A 137 -21.43 -22.19 2.23
C THR A 137 -19.98 -21.76 2.14
N VAL A 138 -19.48 -21.48 0.95
CA VAL A 138 -18.14 -20.90 0.77
C VAL A 138 -18.01 -19.60 1.58
N GLY A 139 -19.06 -18.76 1.63
CA GLY A 139 -19.09 -17.56 2.47
C GLY A 139 -18.92 -17.84 3.96
N GLU A 140 -19.66 -18.83 4.51
CA GLU A 140 -19.49 -19.28 5.90
C GLU A 140 -18.10 -19.86 6.17
N LEU A 141 -17.49 -20.56 5.20
CA LEU A 141 -16.09 -21.02 5.33
C LEU A 141 -15.12 -19.85 5.43
N ILE A 142 -15.31 -18.78 4.63
CA ILE A 142 -14.48 -17.57 4.72
C ILE A 142 -14.64 -16.93 6.10
N ASP A 143 -15.86 -16.80 6.64
CA ASP A 143 -16.12 -16.28 7.98
C ASP A 143 -15.40 -17.10 9.04
N LEU A 144 -15.48 -18.44 8.97
CA LEU A 144 -14.80 -19.36 9.89
C LEU A 144 -13.27 -19.30 9.79
N ILE A 145 -12.73 -18.99 8.61
CA ILE A 145 -11.28 -18.79 8.42
C ILE A 145 -10.84 -17.45 9.01
N ILE A 146 -11.61 -16.40 8.82
CA ILE A 146 -11.27 -15.06 9.27
C ILE A 146 -11.42 -14.94 10.80
N VAL A 147 -12.56 -15.30 11.37
CA VAL A 147 -12.91 -14.96 12.75
C VAL A 147 -12.32 -15.98 13.74
N PRO A 148 -12.74 -17.25 13.81
CA PRO A 148 -12.11 -18.23 14.70
C PRO A 148 -10.80 -18.82 14.16
N SER A 149 -10.39 -18.41 12.95
CA SER A 149 -9.16 -18.90 12.31
C SER A 149 -9.16 -20.41 12.02
N SER A 150 -10.30 -20.99 11.66
CA SER A 150 -10.47 -22.45 11.46
C SER A 150 -9.52 -23.03 10.41
N ALA A 151 -8.70 -23.99 10.83
CA ALA A 151 -7.86 -24.77 9.91
C ALA A 151 -8.68 -25.74 9.07
N ALA A 152 -9.72 -26.36 9.64
CA ALA A 152 -10.62 -27.25 8.92
C ALA A 152 -11.36 -26.52 7.79
N ALA A 153 -11.95 -25.36 8.08
CA ALA A 153 -12.55 -24.51 7.05
C ALA A 153 -11.54 -24.09 5.98
N THR A 154 -10.27 -23.83 6.37
CA THR A 154 -9.20 -23.51 5.43
C THR A 154 -8.92 -24.66 4.46
N TYR A 155 -8.87 -25.91 4.95
CA TYR A 155 -8.73 -27.08 4.09
C TYR A 155 -9.96 -27.30 3.20
N MET A 156 -11.19 -27.09 3.72
CA MET A 156 -12.40 -27.18 2.90
C MET A 156 -12.34 -26.21 1.72
N LEU A 157 -11.91 -24.97 1.97
CA LEU A 157 -11.81 -23.95 0.95
C LEU A 157 -10.64 -24.24 -0.04
N ALA A 158 -9.49 -24.68 0.47
CA ALA A 158 -8.34 -25.05 -0.34
C ALA A 158 -8.65 -26.22 -1.29
N ASP A 159 -9.33 -27.26 -0.78
CA ASP A 159 -9.71 -28.45 -1.57
C ASP A 159 -10.70 -28.12 -2.72
N LEU A 160 -11.50 -27.05 -2.60
CA LEU A 160 -12.34 -26.56 -3.71
C LEU A 160 -11.52 -25.95 -4.84
N VAL A 161 -10.40 -25.34 -4.51
CA VAL A 161 -9.49 -24.73 -5.49
C VAL A 161 -8.60 -25.78 -6.13
N GLU A 162 -7.91 -26.57 -5.32
CA GLU A 162 -7.01 -27.66 -5.70
C GLU A 162 -6.88 -28.66 -4.53
N PRO A 163 -7.40 -29.89 -4.65
CA PRO A 163 -7.41 -30.88 -3.55
C PRO A 163 -6.05 -31.53 -3.28
N ASP A 164 -5.09 -31.41 -4.18
CA ASP A 164 -3.72 -31.88 -3.97
C ASP A 164 -2.92 -30.79 -3.21
N PRO A 165 -2.49 -31.05 -1.96
CA PRO A 165 -1.83 -30.03 -1.15
C PRO A 165 -0.49 -29.55 -1.72
N ASP A 166 0.27 -30.39 -2.44
CA ASP A 166 1.52 -29.98 -3.10
C ASP A 166 1.24 -28.98 -4.24
N LYS A 167 0.18 -29.23 -5.03
CA LYS A 167 -0.24 -28.33 -6.09
C LYS A 167 -0.85 -27.05 -5.55
N PHE A 168 -1.65 -27.13 -4.48
CA PHE A 168 -2.19 -25.94 -3.86
C PHE A 168 -1.08 -24.99 -3.36
N VAL A 169 -0.04 -25.54 -2.72
CA VAL A 169 1.13 -24.75 -2.30
C VAL A 169 1.87 -24.16 -3.52
N ALA A 170 1.96 -24.89 -4.62
CA ALA A 170 2.52 -24.35 -5.86
C ALA A 170 1.71 -23.14 -6.37
N LEU A 171 0.37 -23.17 -6.30
CA LEU A 171 -0.50 -22.03 -6.65
C LEU A 171 -0.28 -20.85 -5.69
N MET A 172 -0.15 -21.08 -4.36
CA MET A 172 0.16 -20.02 -3.40
C MET A 172 1.47 -19.31 -3.74
N ASN A 173 2.53 -20.07 -4.02
CA ASN A 173 3.84 -19.51 -4.38
C ASN A 173 3.84 -18.82 -5.74
N GLN A 174 3.07 -19.33 -6.70
CA GLN A 174 2.87 -18.68 -7.99
C GLN A 174 2.17 -17.31 -7.80
N LYS A 175 1.08 -17.27 -7.02
CA LYS A 175 0.36 -16.04 -6.72
C LYS A 175 1.24 -15.03 -5.96
N ALA A 176 2.03 -15.48 -4.99
CA ALA A 176 2.99 -14.63 -4.29
C ALA A 176 3.97 -13.96 -5.27
N LYS A 177 4.52 -14.72 -6.21
CA LYS A 177 5.40 -14.20 -7.26
C LYS A 177 4.69 -13.21 -8.18
N GLU A 178 3.44 -13.47 -8.58
CA GLU A 178 2.62 -12.57 -9.41
C GLU A 178 2.37 -11.23 -8.72
N ILE A 179 2.15 -11.23 -7.41
CA ILE A 179 1.96 -10.01 -6.60
C ILE A 179 3.29 -9.27 -6.36
N GLY A 180 4.44 -9.95 -6.52
CA GLY A 180 5.77 -9.36 -6.26
C GLY A 180 6.31 -9.62 -4.85
N MET A 181 5.80 -10.64 -4.15
CA MET A 181 6.22 -11.04 -2.80
C MET A 181 7.53 -11.85 -2.86
N THR A 182 8.67 -11.18 -2.91
CA THR A 182 9.98 -11.79 -3.16
C THR A 182 10.63 -12.43 -1.94
N HIS A 183 10.15 -12.12 -0.74
CA HIS A 183 10.60 -12.66 0.55
C HIS A 183 9.61 -13.68 1.13
N THR A 184 8.68 -14.22 0.29
CA THR A 184 7.63 -15.10 0.75
C THR A 184 7.77 -16.49 0.14
N THR A 185 7.64 -17.51 0.99
CA THR A 185 7.56 -18.91 0.58
C THR A 185 6.48 -19.60 1.40
N TYR A 186 5.53 -20.21 0.72
CA TYR A 186 4.48 -21.02 1.34
C TYR A 186 4.84 -22.49 1.29
N TYR A 187 4.57 -23.20 2.38
CA TYR A 187 4.77 -24.64 2.56
C TYR A 187 3.45 -25.36 2.88
N ASN A 188 2.41 -24.63 3.29
CA ASN A 188 1.04 -25.14 3.48
C ASN A 188 0.02 -24.00 3.47
N CYS A 189 -1.27 -24.37 3.43
CA CYS A 189 -2.39 -23.41 3.36
C CYS A 189 -2.81 -22.81 4.70
N VAL A 190 -2.28 -23.29 5.84
CA VAL A 190 -2.79 -22.99 7.19
C VAL A 190 -1.87 -22.03 7.96
N GLY A 191 -0.54 -22.21 7.86
CA GLY A 191 0.46 -21.40 8.58
C GLY A 191 0.87 -22.01 9.92
N VAL A 192 1.20 -23.26 9.91
CA VAL A 192 1.86 -24.02 10.97
C VAL A 192 2.92 -24.93 10.34
N THR A 193 3.76 -25.62 11.12
CA THR A 193 4.65 -26.62 10.57
C THR A 193 3.89 -27.80 9.96
N ASN A 194 4.44 -28.40 8.89
CA ASN A 194 3.76 -29.46 8.12
C ASN A 194 3.51 -30.71 8.96
N ASP A 195 4.35 -31.03 9.96
CA ASP A 195 4.17 -32.16 10.86
C ASP A 195 2.85 -32.09 11.67
N LEU A 196 2.39 -30.90 12.00
CA LEU A 196 1.10 -30.69 12.67
C LEU A 196 -0.11 -30.96 11.75
N LEU A 197 0.12 -31.04 10.46
CA LEU A 197 -0.93 -31.22 9.42
C LEU A 197 -0.98 -32.68 8.88
N TYR A 198 0.00 -33.53 9.21
CA TYR A 198 0.03 -34.92 8.73
C TYR A 198 -1.25 -35.68 9.11
N PRO A 199 -1.87 -36.51 8.19
CA PRO A 199 -1.37 -36.90 6.86
C PRO A 199 -1.78 -35.96 5.71
N TYR A 200 -2.37 -34.79 5.98
CA TYR A 200 -2.93 -33.86 4.99
C TYR A 200 -1.94 -32.78 4.54
N ALA A 201 -0.74 -32.77 5.10
CA ALA A 201 0.34 -31.89 4.65
C ALA A 201 0.82 -32.21 3.23
N PRO A 202 1.44 -31.26 2.52
CA PRO A 202 2.17 -31.54 1.30
C PRO A 202 3.19 -32.66 1.50
N LYS A 203 3.25 -33.60 0.57
CA LYS A 203 4.09 -34.81 0.69
C LYS A 203 5.53 -34.60 0.26
N ASN A 204 5.76 -33.62 -0.61
CA ASN A 204 7.07 -33.34 -1.20
C ASN A 204 7.83 -32.21 -0.49
N LEU A 205 7.32 -31.71 0.65
CA LEU A 205 7.89 -30.63 1.42
C LEU A 205 8.33 -31.13 2.82
N PRO A 206 9.37 -30.51 3.45
CA PRO A 206 9.84 -30.94 4.76
C PRO A 206 8.74 -30.90 5.83
N ALA A 207 8.78 -31.84 6.77
CA ALA A 207 7.79 -31.92 7.85
C ALA A 207 7.88 -30.73 8.81
N ASP A 208 9.07 -30.23 9.09
CA ASP A 208 9.32 -29.08 9.95
C ASP A 208 9.24 -27.72 9.23
N ALA A 209 8.92 -27.73 7.92
CA ALA A 209 8.77 -26.50 7.15
C ALA A 209 7.59 -25.67 7.66
N ASP A 210 7.79 -24.37 7.80
CA ASP A 210 6.79 -23.37 8.10
C ASP A 210 6.82 -22.26 7.04
N ASN A 211 5.69 -21.62 6.83
CA ASN A 211 5.59 -20.51 5.89
C ASN A 211 6.47 -19.33 6.34
N VAL A 212 6.99 -18.62 5.37
CA VAL A 212 7.85 -17.44 5.62
C VAL A 212 7.36 -16.29 4.75
N THR A 213 7.38 -15.08 5.32
CA THR A 213 7.06 -13.83 4.60
C THR A 213 7.83 -12.66 5.22
N SER A 214 7.58 -11.44 4.77
CA SER A 214 8.03 -10.20 5.40
C SER A 214 6.85 -9.23 5.58
N PRO A 215 6.95 -8.23 6.48
CA PRO A 215 5.94 -7.19 6.57
C PRO A 215 5.65 -6.51 5.23
N GLN A 216 6.66 -6.22 4.42
CA GLN A 216 6.52 -5.61 3.10
C GLN A 216 5.75 -6.50 2.12
N ASP A 217 6.11 -7.77 2.03
CA ASP A 217 5.43 -8.72 1.15
C ASP A 217 3.98 -8.93 1.58
N TYR A 218 3.75 -9.01 2.89
CA TYR A 218 2.40 -9.18 3.40
C TYR A 218 1.54 -7.92 3.19
N ALA A 219 2.13 -6.72 3.22
CA ALA A 219 1.44 -5.48 2.84
C ALA A 219 1.06 -5.45 1.34
N LEU A 220 1.90 -6.03 0.45
CA LEU A 220 1.55 -6.24 -0.95
C LEU A 220 0.33 -7.15 -1.10
N LEU A 221 0.32 -8.31 -0.40
CA LEU A 221 -0.82 -9.24 -0.39
C LEU A 221 -2.11 -8.54 0.04
N CYS A 222 -2.09 -7.87 1.20
CA CYS A 222 -3.25 -7.17 1.73
C CYS A 222 -3.75 -6.08 0.78
N SER A 223 -2.84 -5.27 0.24
CA SER A 223 -3.17 -4.20 -0.71
C SER A 223 -3.76 -4.76 -2.00
N TYR A 224 -3.17 -5.83 -2.55
CA TYR A 224 -3.68 -6.49 -3.74
C TYR A 224 -5.09 -7.05 -3.49
N PHE A 225 -5.28 -7.80 -2.39
CA PHE A 225 -6.55 -8.45 -2.10
C PHE A 225 -7.68 -7.44 -1.91
N VAL A 226 -7.49 -6.43 -1.05
CA VAL A 226 -8.54 -5.41 -0.79
C VAL A 226 -8.86 -4.57 -2.02
N LYS A 227 -7.90 -4.34 -2.90
CA LYS A 227 -8.13 -3.60 -4.17
C LYS A 227 -8.86 -4.44 -5.20
N THR A 228 -8.52 -5.72 -5.31
CA THR A 228 -9.08 -6.62 -6.32
C THR A 228 -10.46 -7.12 -5.89
N TYR A 229 -10.60 -7.49 -4.64
CA TYR A 229 -11.82 -8.10 -4.08
C TYR A 229 -12.24 -7.37 -2.79
N PRO A 230 -12.76 -6.13 -2.89
CA PRO A 230 -13.08 -5.32 -1.71
C PRO A 230 -14.20 -5.91 -0.83
N ASP A 231 -14.99 -6.83 -1.34
CA ASP A 231 -16.04 -7.52 -0.58
C ASP A 231 -15.50 -8.45 0.51
N ILE A 232 -14.20 -8.79 0.50
CA ILE A 232 -13.54 -9.48 1.63
C ILE A 232 -13.75 -8.72 2.93
N LEU A 233 -13.86 -7.40 2.88
CA LEU A 233 -14.09 -6.56 4.05
C LEU A 233 -15.45 -6.82 4.71
N THR A 234 -16.41 -7.41 4.02
CA THR A 234 -17.69 -7.83 4.63
C THR A 234 -17.49 -8.99 5.60
N HIS A 235 -16.47 -9.83 5.37
CA HIS A 235 -16.10 -10.96 6.23
C HIS A 235 -15.14 -10.56 7.36
N THR A 236 -14.33 -9.51 7.16
CA THR A 236 -13.26 -9.14 8.10
C THR A 236 -13.66 -8.06 9.10
N SER A 237 -14.74 -7.30 8.83
CA SER A 237 -15.13 -6.12 9.62
C SER A 237 -15.95 -6.43 10.87
N SER A 238 -16.46 -7.64 11.03
CA SER A 238 -17.34 -8.00 12.13
C SER A 238 -16.55 -8.45 13.38
N PRO A 239 -16.71 -7.79 14.54
CA PRO A 239 -16.10 -8.24 15.78
C PRO A 239 -16.64 -9.58 16.28
N GLU A 240 -17.88 -9.92 15.91
CA GLU A 240 -18.56 -11.17 16.29
C GLU A 240 -19.35 -11.71 15.08
N ILE A 241 -19.40 -13.02 14.94
CA ILE A 241 -20.21 -13.70 13.92
C ILE A 241 -21.02 -14.83 14.53
N VAL A 242 -22.13 -15.15 13.87
CA VAL A 242 -22.91 -16.37 14.09
C VAL A 242 -22.93 -17.15 12.80
N VAL A 243 -22.56 -18.42 12.84
CA VAL A 243 -22.65 -19.33 11.68
C VAL A 243 -23.70 -20.39 11.95
N LYS A 244 -24.39 -20.86 10.91
CA LYS A 244 -25.45 -21.85 10.97
C LYS A 244 -26.60 -21.48 11.93
N GLU A 245 -26.92 -20.17 11.99
CA GLU A 245 -27.97 -19.62 12.87
C GLU A 245 -29.29 -20.39 12.72
N GLY A 246 -29.92 -20.72 13.85
CA GLY A 246 -31.19 -21.46 13.92
C GLY A 246 -31.08 -22.95 13.57
N THR A 247 -29.88 -23.51 13.41
CA THR A 247 -29.66 -24.95 13.15
C THR A 247 -29.02 -25.64 14.38
N PRO A 248 -28.99 -26.99 14.42
CA PRO A 248 -28.23 -27.73 15.45
C PRO A 248 -26.70 -27.50 15.42
N TYR A 249 -26.21 -26.81 14.38
CA TYR A 249 -24.78 -26.51 14.15
C TYR A 249 -24.46 -25.04 14.41
N GLU A 250 -25.34 -24.29 15.10
CA GLU A 250 -25.11 -22.87 15.39
C GLU A 250 -23.89 -22.68 16.29
N GLU A 251 -23.00 -21.80 15.90
CA GLU A 251 -21.82 -21.41 16.63
C GLU A 251 -21.64 -19.89 16.63
N HIS A 252 -21.17 -19.35 17.78
CA HIS A 252 -20.90 -17.93 17.98
C HIS A 252 -19.40 -17.71 18.18
N PHE A 253 -18.82 -16.78 17.43
CA PHE A 253 -17.40 -16.48 17.51
C PHE A 253 -17.13 -15.00 17.69
N LYS A 254 -16.12 -14.69 18.51
CA LYS A 254 -15.51 -13.36 18.62
C LYS A 254 -14.21 -13.32 17.80
N SER A 255 -14.00 -12.21 17.13
CA SER A 255 -12.80 -12.02 16.34
C SER A 255 -11.57 -11.83 17.24
N TYR A 256 -10.46 -12.47 16.86
CA TYR A 256 -9.15 -12.18 17.43
C TYR A 256 -8.61 -10.81 16.99
N GLN A 257 -9.23 -10.18 15.99
CA GLN A 257 -8.89 -8.83 15.52
C GLN A 257 -9.60 -7.79 16.40
N ILE A 258 -9.07 -7.56 17.60
CA ILE A 258 -9.67 -6.68 18.59
C ILE A 258 -9.43 -5.19 18.36
N SER A 259 -8.74 -4.81 17.26
CA SER A 259 -8.67 -3.43 16.74
C SER A 259 -9.87 -3.05 15.85
N LEU A 260 -10.74 -4.01 15.49
CA LEU A 260 -11.95 -3.70 14.71
C LEU A 260 -12.81 -2.65 15.43
N GLU A 261 -13.42 -1.76 14.66
CA GLU A 261 -14.32 -0.75 15.22
C GLU A 261 -15.44 -1.43 16.01
N GLY A 262 -15.60 -1.02 17.28
CA GLY A 262 -16.54 -1.66 18.23
C GLY A 262 -15.94 -2.82 19.06
N ALA A 263 -14.74 -3.32 18.75
CA ALA A 263 -14.05 -4.33 19.57
C ALA A 263 -13.29 -3.70 20.74
N LYS A 264 -12.61 -4.53 21.57
CA LYS A 264 -11.96 -4.14 22.82
C LYS A 264 -11.00 -2.95 22.70
N TYR A 265 -10.17 -2.93 21.66
CA TYR A 265 -9.22 -1.85 21.35
C TYR A 265 -9.57 -1.17 20.03
N GLY A 266 -10.87 -1.04 19.74
CA GLY A 266 -11.38 -0.54 18.48
C GLY A 266 -10.74 0.77 18.04
N LEU A 267 -10.17 0.75 16.82
CA LEU A 267 -9.64 1.92 16.16
C LEU A 267 -10.59 2.37 15.05
N LYS A 268 -10.90 3.66 15.03
CA LYS A 268 -11.87 4.24 14.09
C LYS A 268 -11.53 3.89 12.63
N GLY A 269 -12.50 3.32 11.94
CA GLY A 269 -12.43 2.96 10.52
C GLY A 269 -11.74 1.63 10.25
N THR A 270 -11.32 0.86 11.27
CA THR A 270 -10.72 -0.46 11.10
C THR A 270 -11.79 -1.48 10.69
N ASP A 271 -11.53 -2.19 9.57
CA ASP A 271 -12.47 -3.12 8.94
C ASP A 271 -11.80 -4.46 8.52
N GLY A 272 -10.64 -4.78 9.05
CA GLY A 272 -9.96 -6.06 8.78
C GLY A 272 -8.54 -6.06 9.33
N LEU A 273 -7.71 -7.06 9.04
CA LEU A 273 -7.89 -8.20 8.17
C LEU A 273 -7.75 -9.54 8.94
N LYS A 274 -6.51 -9.97 9.27
CA LYS A 274 -6.23 -11.30 9.84
C LYS A 274 -5.14 -11.28 10.90
N THR A 275 -5.34 -12.05 11.96
CA THR A 275 -4.35 -12.32 13.00
C THR A 275 -3.62 -13.64 12.73
N GLY A 276 -2.43 -13.78 13.30
CA GLY A 276 -1.64 -15.00 13.24
C GLY A 276 -0.79 -15.16 14.49
N SER A 277 -0.79 -16.34 15.11
CA SER A 277 -0.05 -16.60 16.33
C SER A 277 0.48 -18.05 16.31
N SER A 278 1.74 -18.26 16.66
CA SER A 278 2.35 -19.57 16.82
C SER A 278 3.63 -19.47 17.64
N GLY A 279 4.19 -20.60 18.07
CA GLY A 279 5.45 -20.65 18.81
C GLY A 279 6.65 -20.04 18.05
N ARG A 280 6.62 -20.06 16.70
CA ARG A 280 7.66 -19.45 15.85
C ARG A 280 7.38 -17.99 15.52
N ALA A 281 6.10 -17.63 15.48
CA ALA A 281 5.68 -16.31 15.04
C ALA A 281 5.55 -15.29 16.18
N GLY A 282 5.41 -15.74 17.45
CA GLY A 282 4.85 -14.87 18.47
C GLY A 282 3.44 -14.44 18.05
N PHE A 283 3.14 -13.16 18.14
CA PHE A 283 1.83 -12.61 17.82
C PHE A 283 1.90 -11.60 16.70
N ASN A 284 1.28 -11.94 15.57
CA ASN A 284 1.20 -11.11 14.37
C ASN A 284 -0.25 -10.63 14.14
N TYR A 285 -0.40 -9.51 13.44
CA TYR A 285 -1.66 -9.19 12.78
C TYR A 285 -1.47 -8.28 11.57
N SER A 286 -2.43 -8.35 10.67
CA SER A 286 -2.61 -7.39 9.58
C SER A 286 -3.91 -6.64 9.79
N SER A 287 -3.90 -5.35 9.52
CA SER A 287 -5.06 -4.48 9.65
C SER A 287 -5.24 -3.60 8.42
N THR A 288 -6.47 -3.18 8.18
CA THR A 288 -6.77 -2.07 7.28
C THR A 288 -7.80 -1.16 7.93
N ALA A 289 -7.64 0.13 7.70
CA ALA A 289 -8.56 1.13 8.20
C ALA A 289 -8.81 2.19 7.13
N LYS A 290 -10.05 2.71 7.07
CA LYS A 290 -10.43 3.78 6.14
C LYS A 290 -10.98 4.97 6.88
N ARG A 291 -10.42 6.16 6.58
CA ARG A 291 -10.95 7.45 7.02
C ARG A 291 -11.06 8.38 5.83
N GLN A 292 -12.29 8.79 5.49
CA GLN A 292 -12.57 9.53 4.27
C GLN A 292 -12.04 8.80 3.02
N ASP A 293 -11.18 9.44 2.23
CA ASP A 293 -10.57 8.83 1.03
C ASP A 293 -9.27 8.07 1.33
N THR A 294 -8.71 8.20 2.54
CA THR A 294 -7.45 7.54 2.94
C THR A 294 -7.74 6.15 3.47
N ARG A 295 -7.17 5.13 2.83
CA ARG A 295 -7.16 3.75 3.34
C ARG A 295 -5.73 3.30 3.57
N LEU A 296 -5.45 2.90 4.80
CA LEU A 296 -4.15 2.38 5.21
C LEU A 296 -4.20 0.86 5.37
N VAL A 297 -3.07 0.23 5.10
CA VAL A 297 -2.80 -1.18 5.37
C VAL A 297 -1.64 -1.24 6.34
N GLU A 298 -1.79 -2.01 7.40
CA GLU A 298 -0.83 -2.19 8.47
C GLU A 298 -0.48 -3.65 8.65
N ILE A 299 0.81 -3.91 8.85
CA ILE A 299 1.33 -5.22 9.21
C ILE A 299 2.20 -5.07 10.45
N VAL A 300 1.95 -5.89 11.47
CA VAL A 300 2.74 -6.01 12.69
C VAL A 300 3.08 -7.47 12.90
N MET A 301 4.37 -7.81 13.00
CA MET A 301 4.86 -9.17 13.12
C MET A 301 5.78 -9.34 14.32
N GLY A 302 5.67 -10.48 15.01
CA GLY A 302 6.59 -10.88 16.05
C GLY A 302 6.52 -10.05 17.33
N VAL A 303 5.29 -9.74 17.79
CA VAL A 303 5.10 -9.12 19.10
C VAL A 303 5.17 -10.18 20.18
N SER A 304 6.07 -10.00 21.14
CA SER A 304 6.29 -10.89 22.29
C SER A 304 6.70 -12.32 21.93
N ASP A 305 7.05 -13.09 22.96
CA ASP A 305 7.28 -14.52 22.87
C ASP A 305 5.95 -15.27 23.08
N TRP A 306 5.83 -16.45 22.49
CA TRP A 306 4.64 -17.30 22.60
C TRP A 306 4.27 -17.66 24.04
N THR A 307 5.25 -17.68 24.95
CA THR A 307 5.00 -17.98 26.37
C THR A 307 4.33 -16.84 27.12
N ASP A 308 4.37 -15.61 26.58
CA ASP A 308 3.67 -14.45 27.12
C ASP A 308 2.38 -14.18 26.34
N GLN A 309 1.31 -14.87 26.70
CA GLN A 309 0.00 -14.78 26.04
C GLN A 309 -0.62 -13.37 26.06
N THR A 310 -0.12 -12.45 26.90
CA THR A 310 -0.59 -11.04 26.85
C THR A 310 -0.19 -10.34 25.56
N GLY A 311 0.87 -10.81 24.86
CA GLY A 311 1.26 -10.35 23.54
C GLY A 311 0.14 -10.45 22.50
N GLU A 312 -0.77 -11.43 22.63
CA GLU A 312 -1.92 -11.58 21.74
C GLU A 312 -2.82 -10.34 21.72
N GLU A 313 -3.04 -9.71 22.86
CA GLU A 313 -3.81 -8.48 22.95
C GLU A 313 -2.94 -7.25 22.68
N LEU A 314 -1.73 -7.21 23.24
CA LEU A 314 -0.89 -6.01 23.23
C LEU A 314 -0.32 -5.66 21.85
N ARG A 315 -0.23 -6.64 20.91
CA ARG A 315 0.09 -6.36 19.50
C ARG A 315 -0.83 -5.29 18.89
N HIS A 316 -2.11 -5.28 19.30
CA HIS A 316 -3.10 -4.34 18.81
C HIS A 316 -2.89 -2.91 19.33
N LEU A 317 -2.39 -2.74 20.56
CA LEU A 317 -2.08 -1.42 21.08
C LEU A 317 -0.86 -0.81 20.37
N VAL A 318 0.15 -1.63 20.08
CA VAL A 318 1.32 -1.18 19.33
C VAL A 318 0.93 -0.73 17.92
N GLY A 319 0.17 -1.55 17.20
CA GLY A 319 -0.27 -1.20 15.87
C GLY A 319 -1.24 -0.02 15.85
N ASN A 320 -2.26 -0.03 16.71
CA ASN A 320 -3.19 1.12 16.79
C ASN A 320 -2.46 2.45 16.95
N ALA A 321 -1.35 2.48 17.71
CA ALA A 321 -0.58 3.69 17.91
C ALA A 321 0.13 4.16 16.62
N ILE A 322 0.78 3.25 15.90
CA ILE A 322 1.44 3.61 14.63
C ILE A 322 0.43 3.93 13.51
N MET A 323 -0.71 3.21 13.48
CA MET A 323 -1.80 3.48 12.55
C MET A 323 -2.42 4.86 12.79
N GLU A 324 -2.70 5.22 14.05
CA GLU A 324 -3.23 6.54 14.41
C GLU A 324 -2.25 7.64 14.01
N GLN A 325 -0.96 7.48 14.33
CA GLN A 325 0.08 8.44 13.95
C GLN A 325 0.15 8.63 12.42
N ALA A 326 -0.02 7.55 11.64
CA ALA A 326 -0.04 7.64 10.18
C ALA A 326 -1.27 8.43 9.69
N PHE A 327 -2.47 8.19 10.27
CA PHE A 327 -3.65 8.98 9.96
C PHE A 327 -3.56 10.43 10.41
N GLU A 328 -2.87 10.73 11.52
CA GLU A 328 -2.65 12.11 11.97
C GLU A 328 -1.77 12.88 10.98
N LYS A 329 -0.71 12.24 10.47
CA LYS A 329 0.30 12.88 9.63
C LYS A 329 -0.09 12.97 8.16
N TYR A 330 -0.78 11.97 7.61
CA TYR A 330 -0.99 11.82 6.17
C TYR A 330 -2.47 11.76 5.78
N GLU A 331 -2.75 12.16 4.55
CA GLU A 331 -4.05 12.01 3.91
C GLU A 331 -3.91 11.73 2.41
N TYR A 332 -4.73 10.84 1.87
CA TYR A 332 -4.91 10.66 0.44
C TYR A 332 -5.97 11.63 -0.05
N ARG A 333 -5.58 12.57 -0.91
CA ARG A 333 -6.48 13.61 -1.40
C ARG A 333 -6.15 14.07 -2.81
N LYS A 334 -7.06 14.78 -3.41
CA LYS A 334 -6.81 15.51 -4.64
C LYS A 334 -5.83 16.67 -4.35
N VAL A 335 -4.61 16.56 -4.90
CA VAL A 335 -3.54 17.55 -4.72
C VAL A 335 -3.48 18.56 -5.87
N LEU A 336 -3.88 18.15 -7.09
CA LEU A 336 -3.96 19.04 -8.25
C LEU A 336 -5.22 18.70 -9.05
N PRO A 337 -6.25 19.57 -9.10
CA PRO A 337 -7.43 19.33 -9.92
C PRO A 337 -7.06 19.38 -11.41
N LYS A 338 -7.88 18.77 -12.28
CA LYS A 338 -7.77 18.96 -13.73
C LYS A 338 -7.97 20.44 -14.08
N GLY A 339 -7.22 20.96 -15.04
CA GLY A 339 -7.35 22.36 -15.44
C GLY A 339 -6.01 23.04 -15.76
N THR A 340 -6.03 24.36 -15.73
CA THR A 340 -4.84 25.19 -15.99
C THR A 340 -4.16 25.58 -14.68
N HIS A 341 -2.84 25.34 -14.59
CA HIS A 341 -2.05 25.60 -13.40
C HIS A 341 -0.80 26.37 -13.74
N GLN A 342 -0.32 27.15 -12.76
CA GLN A 342 1.01 27.76 -12.79
C GLN A 342 1.90 26.97 -11.86
N ILE A 343 2.94 26.28 -12.40
CA ILE A 343 3.94 25.57 -11.62
C ILE A 343 5.30 26.16 -11.94
N GLY A 344 5.89 26.83 -10.97
CA GLY A 344 7.09 27.62 -11.19
C GLY A 344 6.84 28.72 -12.22
N LYS A 345 7.63 28.72 -13.29
CA LYS A 345 7.49 29.67 -14.41
C LYS A 345 6.62 29.17 -15.56
N GLU A 346 6.14 27.92 -15.49
CA GLU A 346 5.42 27.27 -16.58
C GLU A 346 3.91 27.28 -16.35
N LYS A 347 3.15 27.56 -17.42
CA LYS A 347 1.70 27.43 -17.44
C LYS A 347 1.32 26.14 -18.13
N ILE A 348 0.70 25.22 -17.39
CA ILE A 348 0.36 23.88 -17.87
C ILE A 348 -1.16 23.64 -17.82
N VAL A 349 -1.62 22.64 -18.56
CA VAL A 349 -2.99 22.14 -18.54
C VAL A 349 -2.95 20.64 -18.27
N THR A 350 -3.62 20.17 -17.20
CA THR A 350 -3.83 18.76 -16.91
C THR A 350 -5.23 18.34 -17.31
N LYS A 351 -5.39 17.11 -17.86
CA LYS A 351 -6.68 16.55 -18.28
C LYS A 351 -7.33 15.69 -17.17
N LYS A 352 -6.57 15.30 -16.15
CA LYS A 352 -7.03 14.50 -15.02
C LYS A 352 -6.64 15.18 -13.72
N ASP A 353 -7.40 14.87 -12.66
CA ASP A 353 -7.03 15.21 -11.29
C ASP A 353 -5.83 14.37 -10.87
N LEU A 354 -4.87 14.97 -10.16
CA LEU A 354 -3.83 14.25 -9.44
C LEU A 354 -4.29 14.02 -8.00
N TRP A 355 -4.39 12.75 -7.64
CA TRP A 355 -4.62 12.30 -6.28
C TRP A 355 -3.33 11.72 -5.74
N ASP A 356 -3.01 12.00 -4.48
CA ASP A 356 -1.79 11.53 -3.86
C ASP A 356 -1.92 11.47 -2.33
N CYS A 357 -1.10 10.64 -1.69
CA CYS A 357 -0.97 10.59 -0.24
C CYS A 357 0.13 11.57 0.18
N VAL A 358 -0.24 12.57 0.97
CA VAL A 358 0.63 13.68 1.32
C VAL A 358 0.52 14.03 2.80
N PRO A 359 1.56 14.65 3.39
CA PRO A 359 1.47 15.22 4.73
C PRO A 359 0.36 16.28 4.79
N LYS A 360 -0.44 16.26 5.88
CA LYS A 360 -1.58 17.17 6.06
C LYS A 360 -1.17 18.63 6.23
N GLU A 361 -0.09 18.86 6.97
CA GLU A 361 0.33 20.20 7.38
C GLU A 361 1.34 20.85 6.43
N GLU A 362 1.88 20.08 5.46
CA GLU A 362 2.91 20.59 4.56
C GLU A 362 2.31 21.25 3.32
N LYS A 363 2.92 22.38 2.91
CA LYS A 363 2.58 23.02 1.64
C LYS A 363 3.09 22.17 0.49
N ILE A 364 2.17 21.67 -0.34
CA ILE A 364 2.48 20.83 -1.49
C ILE A 364 3.26 21.63 -2.54
N LYS A 365 4.40 21.08 -2.93
CA LYS A 365 5.19 21.52 -4.09
C LYS A 365 5.03 20.50 -5.20
N PHE A 366 5.15 20.96 -6.44
CA PHE A 366 5.06 20.10 -7.61
C PHE A 366 6.36 20.13 -8.40
N LYS A 367 6.74 18.96 -8.92
CA LYS A 367 7.84 18.76 -9.83
C LYS A 367 7.29 18.35 -11.20
N MET A 368 7.97 18.77 -12.27
CA MET A 368 7.63 18.40 -13.64
C MET A 368 8.83 17.70 -14.28
N GLU A 369 8.58 16.52 -14.81
CA GLU A 369 9.60 15.69 -15.47
C GLU A 369 8.92 14.80 -16.52
N ASP A 370 9.53 14.62 -17.68
CA ASP A 370 9.07 13.75 -18.77
C ASP A 370 7.59 13.96 -19.17
N GLY A 371 7.13 15.20 -19.20
CA GLY A 371 5.74 15.53 -19.57
C GLY A 371 4.70 15.18 -18.51
N LYS A 372 5.14 14.87 -17.29
CA LYS A 372 4.30 14.56 -16.14
C LYS A 372 4.52 15.55 -15.00
N VAL A 373 3.47 15.82 -14.23
CA VAL A 373 3.53 16.55 -12.97
C VAL A 373 3.20 15.62 -11.82
N PHE A 374 3.95 15.72 -10.73
CA PHE A 374 3.78 14.95 -9.50
C PHE A 374 4.18 15.80 -8.28
N VAL A 375 3.84 15.32 -7.10
CA VAL A 375 4.22 15.99 -5.85
C VAL A 375 5.72 15.83 -5.62
N ASP A 376 6.40 16.94 -5.37
CA ASP A 376 7.83 16.98 -5.04
C ASP A 376 8.02 16.64 -3.56
N LEU A 377 8.08 15.33 -3.27
CA LEU A 377 8.24 14.78 -1.93
C LEU A 377 9.07 13.51 -2.00
N GLU A 378 10.09 13.42 -1.16
CA GLU A 378 10.91 12.21 -1.02
C GLU A 378 10.15 11.16 -0.23
N ARG A 379 9.98 9.96 -0.79
CA ARG A 379 9.17 8.87 -0.22
C ARG A 379 9.55 7.52 -0.77
N GLN A 380 9.21 6.49 0.00
CA GLN A 380 9.35 5.10 -0.40
C GLN A 380 7.99 4.52 -0.80
N TYR A 381 8.04 3.49 -1.65
CA TYR A 381 6.87 2.79 -2.15
C TYR A 381 7.07 1.28 -2.04
N LEU A 382 5.97 0.55 -1.93
CA LEU A 382 5.98 -0.89 -2.13
C LEU A 382 6.51 -1.26 -3.53
N PRO A 383 7.15 -2.43 -3.69
CA PRO A 383 7.55 -2.93 -5.00
C PRO A 383 6.42 -2.86 -6.03
N GLY A 384 6.73 -2.40 -7.24
CA GLY A 384 5.74 -2.24 -8.31
C GLY A 384 4.92 -0.96 -8.27
N TYR A 385 5.05 -0.13 -7.23
CA TYR A 385 4.41 1.18 -7.13
C TYR A 385 5.40 2.31 -7.40
N ALA A 386 4.88 3.45 -7.79
CA ALA A 386 5.65 4.66 -8.05
C ALA A 386 4.83 5.92 -7.72
N ALA A 387 5.50 7.06 -7.65
CA ALA A 387 4.86 8.34 -7.38
C ALA A 387 3.68 8.59 -8.33
N PRO A 388 2.48 8.90 -7.80
CA PRO A 388 1.35 9.30 -8.62
C PRO A 388 1.68 10.50 -9.50
N SER A 389 1.24 10.46 -10.75
CA SER A 389 1.52 11.54 -11.70
C SER A 389 0.40 11.69 -12.73
N VAL A 390 0.29 12.89 -13.30
CA VAL A 390 -0.60 13.15 -14.44
C VAL A 390 0.17 13.84 -15.56
N THR A 391 -0.16 13.51 -16.80
CA THR A 391 0.40 14.17 -17.97
C THR A 391 -0.13 15.60 -18.09
N TYR A 392 0.72 16.51 -18.58
CA TYR A 392 0.33 17.89 -18.84
C TYR A 392 0.65 18.30 -20.28
N GLN A 393 0.02 19.37 -20.72
CA GLN A 393 0.34 20.10 -21.93
C GLN A 393 0.79 21.50 -21.57
N GLN A 394 1.88 21.98 -22.14
CA GLN A 394 2.28 23.38 -22.00
C GLN A 394 1.22 24.25 -22.70
N LYS A 395 0.65 25.20 -21.97
CA LYS A 395 -0.16 26.23 -22.58
C LYS A 395 0.79 27.24 -23.20
N GLN A 396 0.95 27.23 -24.54
CA GLN A 396 1.65 28.30 -25.21
C GLN A 396 1.03 29.62 -24.77
N ILE A 397 1.84 30.45 -24.12
CA ILE A 397 1.48 31.85 -23.94
C ILE A 397 1.60 32.43 -25.36
N VAL A 398 0.51 32.44 -26.13
CA VAL A 398 0.39 33.35 -27.24
C VAL A 398 0.50 34.72 -26.57
N SER A 399 1.69 35.28 -26.54
CA SER A 399 1.85 36.68 -26.23
C SER A 399 0.93 37.38 -27.22
N GLU A 400 -0.15 37.98 -26.77
CA GLU A 400 -0.81 39.03 -27.47
C GLU A 400 0.27 40.14 -27.63
N ALA A 401 1.16 39.95 -28.61
CA ALA A 401 1.89 41.05 -29.16
C ALA A 401 0.79 42.03 -29.57
N LYS A 402 0.63 43.08 -28.76
CA LYS A 402 -0.28 44.17 -29.03
C LYS A 402 -0.12 44.46 -30.51
N SER A 403 -1.15 44.23 -31.33
CA SER A 403 -1.22 44.38 -32.74
C SER A 403 -1.09 45.87 -33.16
N GLY A 404 0.00 46.50 -32.79
CA GLY A 404 0.40 47.81 -33.33
C GLY A 404 1.09 47.76 -34.69
N LEU A 405 1.68 46.61 -35.08
CA LEU A 405 2.32 46.42 -36.38
C LEU A 405 1.41 45.80 -37.46
N GLY A 406 0.30 45.20 -37.10
CA GLY A 406 -0.62 44.54 -38.05
C GLY A 406 -1.35 45.51 -39.00
N ALA A 407 -1.58 46.73 -38.57
CA ALA A 407 -2.24 47.76 -39.41
C ALA A 407 -1.25 48.33 -40.45
N ILE A 408 -0.01 48.56 -40.08
CA ILE A 408 1.03 49.09 -41.01
C ILE A 408 1.43 48.03 -42.04
N GLY A 409 1.59 46.77 -41.64
CA GLY A 409 1.91 45.68 -42.58
C GLY A 409 0.83 45.40 -43.61
N LYS A 410 -0.47 45.46 -43.24
CA LYS A 410 -1.59 45.33 -44.17
C LYS A 410 -1.70 46.53 -45.13
N GLY A 411 -1.41 47.74 -44.67
CA GLY A 411 -1.36 48.95 -45.52
C GLY A 411 -0.26 48.86 -46.56
N ILE A 412 0.96 48.44 -46.23
CA ILE A 412 2.07 48.30 -47.17
C ILE A 412 1.80 47.16 -48.17
N LEU A 413 1.21 46.04 -47.78
CA LEU A 413 0.86 44.95 -48.71
C LEU A 413 -0.26 45.38 -49.68
N ALA A 414 -1.24 46.14 -49.25
CA ALA A 414 -2.31 46.70 -50.13
C ALA A 414 -1.75 47.70 -51.16
N VAL A 415 -0.79 48.53 -50.79
CA VAL A 415 -0.11 49.49 -51.72
C VAL A 415 0.75 48.74 -52.71
N LEU A 416 1.48 47.70 -52.33
CA LEU A 416 2.28 46.88 -53.27
C LEU A 416 1.39 46.08 -54.23
N LEU A 417 0.27 45.55 -53.82
CA LEU A 417 -0.67 44.85 -54.69
C LEU A 417 -1.37 45.82 -55.71
N ALA A 418 -1.78 47.02 -55.25
CA ALA A 418 -2.35 48.04 -56.14
C ALA A 418 -1.32 48.56 -57.16
N GLY A 419 -0.06 48.78 -56.74
CA GLY A 419 1.05 49.18 -57.64
C GLY A 419 1.39 48.10 -58.68
N GLY A 420 1.41 46.82 -58.26
CA GLY A 420 1.61 45.66 -59.15
C GLY A 420 0.54 45.52 -60.22
N ALA A 421 -0.75 45.67 -59.83
CA ALA A 421 -1.88 45.62 -60.78
C ALA A 421 -1.85 46.74 -61.81
N ALA A 422 -1.43 47.98 -61.40
CA ALA A 422 -1.29 49.15 -62.35
C ALA A 422 -0.17 48.89 -63.28
N LEU A 423 0.96 48.28 -62.87
CA LEU A 423 2.10 47.97 -63.75
C LEU A 423 1.74 46.92 -64.82
N VAL A 424 1.03 45.81 -64.37
CA VAL A 424 0.57 44.78 -65.34
C VAL A 424 -0.45 45.35 -66.35
N GLY A 425 -1.41 46.15 -65.84
CA GLY A 425 -2.35 46.84 -66.73
C GLY A 425 -1.69 47.75 -67.79
N ARG A 426 -0.61 48.47 -67.39
CA ARG A 426 0.17 49.32 -68.31
C ARG A 426 0.94 48.53 -69.35
N ILE A 427 1.51 47.42 -68.97
CA ILE A 427 2.22 46.47 -69.87
C ILE A 427 1.25 45.91 -70.93
N ALA A 428 0.08 45.42 -70.47
CA ALA A 428 -0.97 44.82 -71.26
C ALA A 428 -1.50 45.89 -72.28
N TYR A 429 -1.74 47.13 -71.81
CA TYR A 429 -2.14 48.25 -72.72
C TYR A 429 -1.14 48.55 -73.77
N VAL A 430 0.15 48.69 -73.45
CA VAL A 430 1.23 48.94 -74.42
C VAL A 430 1.33 47.83 -75.47
N ASP A 431 1.18 46.58 -75.05
CA ASP A 431 1.19 45.42 -75.94
C ASP A 431 -0.01 45.38 -76.88
N ALA A 432 -1.18 45.73 -76.40
CA ALA A 432 -2.42 45.85 -77.21
C ALA A 432 -2.27 46.96 -78.26
N VAL A 433 -1.70 48.11 -77.89
CA VAL A 433 -1.44 49.25 -78.84
C VAL A 433 -0.40 48.81 -79.84
N ARG A 434 0.70 48.10 -79.49
CA ARG A 434 1.69 47.57 -80.41
C ARG A 434 1.09 46.53 -81.40
N LYS A 435 0.22 45.62 -80.95
CA LYS A 435 -0.49 44.66 -81.80
C LYS A 435 -1.45 45.37 -82.77
N LYS A 436 -2.17 46.41 -82.31
CA LYS A 436 -3.05 47.23 -83.18
C LYS A 436 -2.28 47.98 -84.25
N ARG A 437 -1.10 48.52 -83.95
CA ARG A 437 -0.17 49.16 -84.90
C ARG A 437 0.42 48.19 -85.97
N ARG A 438 0.77 46.96 -85.55
CA ARG A 438 1.25 45.87 -86.42
C ARG A 438 0.13 45.40 -87.37
N ARG A 439 -1.13 45.29 -86.94
CA ARG A 439 -2.30 44.94 -87.78
C ARG A 439 -2.63 46.03 -88.80
N ARG A 440 -2.49 47.32 -88.49
CA ARG A 440 -2.66 48.41 -89.41
C ARG A 440 -1.55 48.49 -90.52
N ARG A 441 -0.28 48.14 -90.21
CA ARG A 441 0.80 48.06 -91.17
C ARG A 441 0.69 46.88 -92.14
N ARG A 442 0.04 45.76 -91.73
CA ARG A 442 -0.20 44.62 -92.62
C ARG A 442 -1.40 44.78 -93.55
N ARG A 443 -2.28 45.75 -93.31
CA ARG A 443 -3.42 46.06 -94.19
C ARG A 443 -3.04 47.19 -95.24
N ARG A 444 -1.83 47.71 -95.25
CA ARG A 444 -1.35 48.71 -96.14
C ARG A 444 -0.19 48.18 -97.03
N LYS A 445 0.03 46.93 -97.03
CA LYS A 445 0.77 46.18 -98.05
C LYS A 445 -0.27 45.18 -98.64
#